data_5a538a48c6d858e34d66b50a31b9dd75
#
_entry.id   5a538a48c6d858e34d66b50a31b9dd75
#
_cell.length_a   1.000
_cell.length_b   1.000
_cell.length_c   1.000
_cell.angle_alpha   90.00
_cell.angle_beta   90.00
_cell.angle_gamma   90.00
#
_symmetry.space_group_name_H-M   'P 1'
#
loop_
_entity.id
_entity.type
_entity.pdbx_description
1 polymer ?
#
loop_
_entity_poly.entity_id
_entity_poly.type
_entity_poly.pdbx_seq_one_letter_code
_entity_poly.pdbx_strand_id
1 'polypeptide(L)'
;MRGRIARKIATFGMAAAAALGVLGTTALPAAAAAPTVAAADQTITAGAIGASPEVAAASYHCVITADYGWRWEGYCNVYSGELRTITYCANGTSTTGLWIGARSQAWDVWGNCPGSSWTKIVFQSRG
;
A
#
# COMPACT_ATOMS: atom_id res chain seq x y z
N MET A 1 -41.07 41.25 -3.79
CA MET A 1 -41.01 40.33 -4.67
C MET A 1 -39.76 39.76 -4.74
N ARG A 2 -38.94 40.34 -4.42
CA ARG A 2 -37.74 39.95 -4.61
C ARG A 2 -37.35 38.87 -3.72
N GLY A 3 -36.86 39.02 -2.84
CA GLY A 3 -36.24 38.08 -2.02
C GLY A 3 -36.86 36.79 -1.73
N ARG A 4 -38.05 36.78 -1.81
CA ARG A 4 -38.60 35.56 -1.43
C ARG A 4 -38.15 34.45 -2.22
N ILE A 5 -37.83 34.67 -3.32
CA ILE A 5 -37.46 33.62 -4.12
C ILE A 5 -36.32 32.94 -3.66
N ALA A 6 -35.44 33.66 -3.35
CA ALA A 6 -34.24 33.04 -2.99
C ALA A 6 -34.37 32.09 -1.88
N ARG A 7 -35.11 32.45 -0.99
CA ARG A 7 -35.12 31.57 0.07
C ARG A 7 -35.58 30.26 -0.25
N LYS A 8 -36.44 30.18 -1.00
CA LYS A 8 -36.89 28.89 -1.18
C LYS A 8 -35.86 28.03 -1.65
N ILE A 9 -35.08 28.47 -2.39
CA ILE A 9 -34.12 27.68 -2.95
C ILE A 9 -33.28 27.16 -1.93
N ALA A 10 -32.87 27.96 -1.20
CA ALA A 10 -31.94 27.52 -0.24
C ALA A 10 -32.52 26.42 0.49
N THR A 11 -33.63 26.54 0.76
CA THR A 11 -34.13 25.56 1.54
C THR A 11 -33.99 24.26 1.02
N PHE A 12 -34.35 24.11 -0.11
CA PHE A 12 -34.27 22.83 -0.46
C PHE A 12 -32.97 22.30 -0.58
N GLY A 13 -32.20 23.13 -0.81
CA GLY A 13 -30.90 22.62 -1.00
C GLY A 13 -30.47 21.93 0.19
N MET A 14 -30.67 22.52 1.22
CA MET A 14 -30.08 21.90 2.30
C MET A 14 -30.80 20.74 2.61
N ALA A 15 -31.91 20.77 2.36
CA ALA A 15 -32.61 19.60 2.72
C ALA A 15 -31.90 18.48 2.09
N ALA A 16 -31.56 18.74 1.01
CA ALA A 16 -30.98 17.69 0.31
C ALA A 16 -29.76 17.31 0.98
N ALA A 17 -29.06 18.18 1.23
CA ALA A 17 -27.85 17.87 1.79
C ALA A 17 -28.05 17.05 2.98
N ALA A 18 -28.83 17.49 3.69
CA ALA A 18 -29.01 16.78 4.89
C ALA A 18 -29.22 15.36 4.58
N ALA A 19 -30.00 15.22 3.76
CA ALA A 19 -30.33 13.91 3.51
C ALA A 19 -29.15 13.12 3.24
N LEU A 20 -28.45 13.60 2.45
CA LEU A 20 -27.43 12.80 2.12
C LEU A 20 -26.53 12.56 3.12
N GLY A 21 -26.22 13.47 3.72
CA GLY A 21 -25.23 13.27 4.64
C GLY A 21 -25.55 12.06 5.34
N VAL A 22 -26.57 12.00 5.66
CA VAL A 22 -26.94 10.90 6.38
C VAL A 22 -26.51 9.70 5.82
N LEU A 23 -26.77 9.54 4.77
CA LEU A 23 -26.43 8.35 4.23
C LEU A 23 -25.06 8.10 4.30
N GLY A 24 -24.40 8.97 4.06
CA GLY A 24 -23.07 8.70 4.05
C GLY A 24 -22.73 7.92 5.19
N THR A 25 -23.26 8.26 6.15
CA THR A 25 -22.91 7.59 7.30
C THR A 25 -23.01 6.19 7.16
N THR A 26 -23.97 5.80 6.71
CA THR A 26 -24.13 4.43 6.68
C THR A 26 -22.99 3.80 6.09
N ALA A 27 -22.42 4.41 5.29
CA ALA A 27 -21.39 3.77 4.62
C ALA A 27 -20.34 3.34 5.53
N LEU A 28 -20.25 3.96 6.58
CA LEU A 28 -19.25 3.57 7.39
C LEU A 28 -19.04 2.22 7.60
N PRO A 29 -19.90 1.60 7.86
CA PRO A 29 -19.74 0.26 8.21
C PRO A 29 -18.87 -0.36 7.22
N ALA A 30 -19.08 0.02 6.15
CA ALA A 30 -18.37 -0.59 5.11
C ALA A 30 -16.95 -0.46 5.40
N ALA A 31 -16.63 0.56 5.86
CA ALA A 31 -15.29 0.78 6.10
C ALA A 31 -14.75 -0.32 6.92
N ALA A 32 -15.48 -0.69 7.76
CA ALA A 32 -14.98 -1.65 8.65
C ALA A 32 -14.55 -2.87 7.92
N ALA A 33 -15.15 -3.15 6.95
CA ALA A 33 -14.86 -4.38 6.33
C ALA A 33 -13.59 -4.33 5.60
N ALA A 34 -13.26 -3.26 5.20
CA ALA A 34 -12.09 -3.16 4.44
C ALA A 34 -10.92 -3.89 4.93
N PRO A 35 -10.70 -3.89 6.08
CA PRO A 35 -9.49 -4.45 6.58
C PRO A 35 -9.21 -5.83 6.12
N THR A 36 -10.19 -6.48 5.87
CA THR A 36 -9.99 -7.83 5.55
C THR A 36 -9.38 -7.97 4.22
N VAL A 37 -9.37 -6.98 3.52
CA VAL A 37 -8.84 -7.11 2.23
C VAL A 37 -7.40 -7.49 2.31
N ALA A 38 -7.07 -8.44 1.60
CA ALA A 38 -5.71 -8.87 1.57
C ALA A 38 -4.87 -7.72 1.15
N ALA A 39 -3.73 -7.64 1.68
CA ALA A 39 -2.84 -6.59 1.33
C ALA A 39 -2.53 -6.68 -0.14
N ALA A 40 -2.61 -5.60 -0.80
CA ALA A 40 -2.25 -5.57 -2.20
C ALA A 40 -0.74 -5.59 -2.28
N ASP A 41 -0.24 -6.06 -3.37
CA ASP A 41 1.19 -6.05 -3.59
C ASP A 41 1.68 -4.61 -3.59
N GLN A 42 2.74 -4.37 -2.90
CA GLN A 42 3.34 -3.05 -2.83
C GLN A 42 4.56 -3.01 -3.73
N THR A 43 4.82 -1.88 -4.35
CA THR A 43 5.93 -1.75 -5.28
C THR A 43 6.82 -0.57 -4.93
N ILE A 44 8.12 -0.81 -5.01
CA ILE A 44 9.11 0.26 -4.86
C ILE A 44 9.94 0.26 -6.13
N THR A 45 10.16 1.44 -6.70
CA THR A 45 10.97 1.56 -7.92
C THR A 45 12.41 1.91 -7.55
N ALA A 46 13.30 1.64 -8.48
CA ALA A 46 14.72 1.89 -8.25
C ALA A 46 14.97 3.36 -7.92
N GLY A 47 15.92 3.57 -7.08
CA GLY A 47 16.23 4.92 -6.64
C GLY A 47 15.52 5.34 -5.37
N ALA A 48 14.67 4.51 -4.83
CA ALA A 48 13.86 4.87 -3.69
C ALA A 48 14.46 4.37 -2.38
N ILE A 49 15.71 4.68 -2.15
CA ILE A 49 16.36 4.28 -0.91
C ILE A 49 15.61 4.91 0.25
N GLY A 50 15.36 4.13 1.27
CA GLY A 50 14.62 4.61 2.42
C GLY A 50 13.12 4.50 2.28
N ALA A 51 12.65 4.06 1.12
CA ALA A 51 11.22 3.94 0.91
C ALA A 51 10.66 2.78 1.74
N SER A 52 9.44 2.93 2.14
CA SER A 52 8.77 1.93 2.94
C SER A 52 7.40 1.66 2.33
N PRO A 53 7.19 0.47 1.84
CA PRO A 53 5.86 0.13 1.34
C PRO A 53 4.93 0.02 2.55
N GLU A 54 3.75 0.56 2.43
CA GLU A 54 2.78 0.50 3.50
C GLU A 54 1.48 -0.09 3.02
N VAL A 55 0.88 -0.88 3.85
CA VAL A 55 -0.42 -1.42 3.53
C VAL A 55 -1.36 -1.09 4.65
N ALA A 56 -2.62 -0.95 4.32
CA ALA A 56 -3.60 -0.57 5.30
C ALA A 56 -3.62 -1.50 6.50
N ALA A 57 -3.42 -2.71 6.30
CA ALA A 57 -3.48 -3.67 7.38
C ALA A 57 -2.16 -3.82 8.11
N ALA A 58 -1.18 -3.13 7.72
CA ALA A 58 0.09 -3.17 8.41
C ALA A 58 0.57 -4.55 8.78
N SER A 59 0.47 -5.47 7.88
CA SER A 59 0.96 -6.80 8.15
C SER A 59 2.48 -6.90 8.07
N TYR A 60 3.11 -5.92 7.50
CA TYR A 60 4.55 -5.87 7.43
C TYR A 60 5.02 -4.43 7.21
N HIS A 61 6.29 -4.21 7.45
CA HIS A 61 6.92 -2.91 7.19
C HIS A 61 8.34 -3.17 6.73
N CYS A 62 8.69 -2.70 5.55
CA CYS A 62 10.01 -2.90 4.97
C CYS A 62 10.67 -1.57 4.65
N VAL A 63 11.99 -1.54 4.76
CA VAL A 63 12.77 -0.36 4.43
C VAL A 63 13.94 -0.78 3.55
N ILE A 64 14.16 -0.08 2.46
CA ILE A 64 15.30 -0.31 1.59
C ILE A 64 16.43 0.56 2.13
N THR A 65 17.53 -0.06 2.49
CA THR A 65 18.64 0.65 3.10
C THR A 65 19.83 0.88 2.17
N ALA A 66 19.92 0.13 1.11
CA ALA A 66 21.04 0.28 0.18
C ALA A 66 20.63 -0.08 -1.24
N ASP A 67 21.21 0.62 -2.21
CA ASP A 67 20.96 0.39 -3.62
C ASP A 67 22.31 0.44 -4.34
N TYR A 68 22.72 -0.72 -4.88
CA TYR A 68 23.98 -0.83 -5.60
C TYR A 68 23.75 -0.89 -7.13
N GLY A 69 22.54 -0.63 -7.58
CA GLY A 69 22.21 -0.71 -8.99
C GLY A 69 21.83 -2.13 -9.41
N TRP A 70 22.72 -3.06 -9.25
CA TRP A 70 22.45 -4.46 -9.59
C TRP A 70 21.88 -5.25 -8.39
N ARG A 71 21.91 -4.65 -7.21
CA ARG A 71 21.45 -5.30 -5.98
C ARG A 71 20.86 -4.23 -5.05
N TRP A 72 19.86 -4.61 -4.30
CA TRP A 72 19.32 -3.77 -3.24
C TRP A 72 19.32 -4.58 -1.95
N GLU A 73 19.34 -3.88 -0.84
CA GLU A 73 19.29 -4.48 0.48
C GLU A 73 18.34 -3.70 1.37
N GLY A 74 17.77 -4.38 2.35
CA GLY A 74 16.87 -3.74 3.29
C GLY A 74 16.49 -4.68 4.40
N TYR A 75 15.49 -4.30 5.15
CA TYR A 75 14.97 -5.16 6.20
C TYR A 75 13.44 -5.08 6.22
N CYS A 76 12.83 -6.14 6.71
CA CYS A 76 11.37 -6.22 6.83
C CYS A 76 10.97 -6.74 8.20
N ASN A 77 10.05 -6.05 8.82
CA ASN A 77 9.37 -6.57 9.99
C ASN A 77 8.07 -7.16 9.51
N VAL A 78 7.83 -8.42 9.78
CA VAL A 78 6.60 -9.09 9.39
C VAL A 78 5.81 -9.35 10.67
N TYR A 79 4.65 -8.76 10.74
CA TYR A 79 3.82 -8.82 11.95
C TYR A 79 2.80 -9.95 11.89
N SER A 80 2.36 -10.30 10.72
CA SER A 80 1.43 -11.41 10.54
C SER A 80 1.54 -11.94 9.12
N GLY A 81 1.20 -13.20 8.93
CA GLY A 81 1.25 -13.82 7.63
C GLY A 81 2.66 -14.06 7.14
N GLU A 82 2.82 -14.05 5.84
CA GLU A 82 4.11 -14.25 5.20
C GLU A 82 4.32 -13.20 4.13
N LEU A 83 5.58 -12.90 3.86
CA LEU A 83 5.97 -11.90 2.90
C LEU A 83 7.07 -12.45 2.00
N ARG A 84 7.09 -12.06 0.74
CA ARG A 84 8.24 -12.30 -0.13
C ARG A 84 8.46 -11.11 -1.04
N THR A 85 9.64 -11.02 -1.62
CA THR A 85 9.96 -9.95 -2.57
C THR A 85 10.20 -10.54 -3.94
N ILE A 86 9.85 -9.79 -4.97
CA ILE A 86 10.18 -10.13 -6.34
C ILE A 86 10.92 -8.93 -6.89
N THR A 87 12.13 -9.15 -7.36
CA THR A 87 12.96 -8.08 -7.92
C THR A 87 12.91 -8.17 -9.44
N TYR A 88 12.51 -7.10 -10.10
CA TYR A 88 12.46 -7.06 -11.55
C TYR A 88 13.68 -6.33 -12.07
N CYS A 89 14.24 -6.87 -13.13
CA CYS A 89 15.49 -6.38 -13.71
C CYS A 89 15.27 -5.70 -15.05
N ALA A 90 16.15 -4.77 -15.39
CA ALA A 90 16.04 -4.02 -16.63
C ALA A 90 16.11 -4.90 -17.87
N ASN A 91 16.75 -6.03 -17.78
CA ASN A 91 16.87 -6.94 -18.92
C ASN A 91 15.65 -7.88 -19.05
N GLY A 92 14.60 -7.61 -18.30
CA GLY A 92 13.37 -8.40 -18.42
C GLY A 92 13.30 -9.62 -17.51
N THR A 93 14.35 -9.90 -16.78
CA THR A 93 14.33 -11.04 -15.86
C THR A 93 13.85 -10.59 -14.49
N SER A 94 13.60 -11.56 -13.62
CA SER A 94 13.21 -11.26 -12.26
C SER A 94 13.76 -12.34 -11.33
N THR A 95 13.92 -11.97 -10.06
CA THR A 95 14.32 -12.93 -9.04
C THR A 95 13.31 -12.86 -7.91
N THR A 96 12.93 -14.02 -7.41
CA THR A 96 11.91 -14.11 -6.37
C THR A 96 12.53 -14.64 -5.09
N GLY A 97 12.29 -13.93 -4.00
CA GLY A 97 12.79 -14.33 -2.70
C GLY A 97 11.92 -15.40 -2.07
N LEU A 98 12.37 -15.89 -0.95
CA LEU A 98 11.62 -16.88 -0.20
C LEU A 98 10.53 -16.22 0.62
N TRP A 99 9.54 -17.00 0.99
CA TRP A 99 8.51 -16.52 1.90
C TRP A 99 9.12 -16.43 3.30
N ILE A 100 8.95 -15.28 3.93
CA ILE A 100 9.41 -15.06 5.30
C ILE A 100 8.18 -14.79 6.17
N GLY A 101 8.17 -15.35 7.35
CA GLY A 101 7.01 -15.27 8.22
C GLY A 101 7.14 -14.26 9.34
N ALA A 102 6.09 -14.15 10.11
CA ALA A 102 6.06 -13.21 11.22
C ALA A 102 7.04 -13.61 12.30
N ARG A 103 7.74 -12.64 12.83
CA ARG A 103 8.62 -12.85 14.00
C ARG A 103 8.93 -11.49 14.63
N SER A 104 9.48 -11.51 15.83
CA SER A 104 9.76 -10.28 16.54
C SER A 104 10.95 -9.51 15.99
N GLN A 105 11.86 -10.21 15.35
CA GLN A 105 13.03 -9.55 14.81
C GLN A 105 12.87 -9.29 13.33
N ALA A 106 13.51 -8.24 12.85
CA ALA A 106 13.46 -7.93 11.43
C ALA A 106 14.17 -8.99 10.61
N TRP A 107 13.74 -9.16 9.39
CA TRP A 107 14.40 -10.00 8.43
C TRP A 107 15.30 -9.14 7.55
N ASP A 108 16.51 -9.58 7.30
CA ASP A 108 17.33 -8.93 6.29
C ASP A 108 16.87 -9.46 4.94
N VAL A 109 16.60 -8.57 4.03
CA VAL A 109 16.10 -8.94 2.71
C VAL A 109 16.93 -8.24 1.63
N TRP A 110 17.03 -8.89 0.50
CA TRP A 110 17.79 -8.34 -0.60
C TRP A 110 17.34 -8.98 -1.90
N GLY A 111 17.65 -8.32 -3.00
CA GLY A 111 17.42 -8.88 -4.31
C GLY A 111 18.51 -8.44 -5.24
N ASN A 112 18.76 -9.20 -6.29
CA ASN A 112 19.81 -8.86 -7.22
C ASN A 112 19.44 -9.15 -8.66
N CYS A 113 20.11 -8.48 -9.58
CA CYS A 113 19.94 -8.60 -10.99
C CYS A 113 21.31 -8.82 -11.63
N PRO A 114 21.77 -10.07 -11.71
CA PRO A 114 23.09 -10.35 -12.25
C PRO A 114 23.21 -9.81 -13.67
N GLY A 115 24.25 -9.00 -13.91
CA GLY A 115 24.48 -8.47 -15.23
C GLY A 115 23.48 -7.41 -15.68
N SER A 116 22.66 -6.91 -14.79
CA SER A 116 21.66 -5.92 -15.12
C SER A 116 21.44 -5.03 -13.91
N SER A 117 20.44 -4.16 -13.96
CA SER A 117 20.07 -3.33 -12.82
C SER A 117 18.64 -3.65 -12.45
N TRP A 118 18.33 -3.48 -11.19
CA TRP A 118 16.95 -3.68 -10.77
C TRP A 118 16.13 -2.43 -11.06
N THR A 119 14.86 -2.63 -11.37
CA THR A 119 13.97 -1.52 -11.71
C THR A 119 12.86 -1.35 -10.71
N LYS A 120 12.38 -2.43 -10.13
CA LYS A 120 11.34 -2.36 -9.11
C LYS A 120 11.33 -3.61 -8.26
N ILE A 121 10.80 -3.48 -7.08
CA ILE A 121 10.60 -4.58 -6.15
C ILE A 121 9.11 -4.66 -5.87
N VAL A 122 8.57 -5.85 -5.92
CA VAL A 122 7.19 -6.07 -5.54
C VAL A 122 7.20 -6.86 -4.24
N PHE A 123 6.49 -6.36 -3.25
CA PHE A 123 6.35 -7.03 -1.96
C PHE A 123 5.00 -7.73 -1.97
N GLN A 124 5.02 -9.05 -1.92
CA GLN A 124 3.80 -9.85 -1.90
C GLN A 124 3.56 -10.40 -0.52
N SER A 125 2.35 -10.30 -0.03
CA SER A 125 2.02 -10.85 1.28
C SER A 125 0.88 -11.83 1.15
N ARG A 126 0.80 -12.76 2.08
CA ARG A 126 -0.28 -13.73 2.14
C ARG A 126 -0.54 -14.16 3.57
N GLY A 127 -1.66 -14.75 3.78
CA GLY A 127 -2.04 -15.29 5.06
C GLY A 127 -2.72 -14.33 5.93
#